data_8a97988ab7b808e38d2a985a62e81333
#
_entry.id   8a97988ab7b808e38d2a985a62e81333
#
_cell.length_a   1.000
_cell.length_b   1.000
_cell.length_c   1.000
_cell.angle_alpha   90.00
_cell.angle_beta   90.00
_cell.angle_gamma   90.00
#
_symmetry.space_group_name_H-M   'P 1'
#
loop_
_entity.id
_entity.type
_entity.pdbx_description
1 polymer ?
#
loop_
_entity_poly.entity_id
_entity_poly.type
_entity_poly.pdbx_seq_one_letter_code
_entity_poly.pdbx_strand_id
1 'polypeptide(L)'
;MGVKYLSKFGSEKNRILTGYVGEKIIMDYLGIKKDSDDYDFDLISKKGKRLEIKTISCKFKPKNDYFCTVNSHDLNGVHKQDADYYIFLRILNNYSSGWILGWITCDEFFKKGKFVNKGTDFGPFSFIKANATILPISSLNQFT
;
A
#
# COMPACT_ATOMS: atom_id res chain seq x y z
N MET A 1 -17.75 -13.52 -2.77
CA MET A 1 -17.12 -12.84 -1.63
C MET A 1 -18.13 -11.92 -0.97
N GLY A 2 -18.26 -12.00 0.35
CA GLY A 2 -19.25 -11.23 1.09
C GLY A 2 -18.91 -9.75 1.22
N VAL A 3 -18.71 -9.07 0.12
CA VAL A 3 -18.14 -7.73 0.11
C VAL A 3 -19.18 -6.64 0.33
N LYS A 4 -20.46 -6.93 0.09
CA LYS A 4 -21.54 -5.94 0.18
C LYS A 4 -21.69 -5.33 1.58
N TYR A 5 -21.45 -6.09 2.63
CA TYR A 5 -21.59 -5.56 3.98
C TYR A 5 -20.40 -4.66 4.39
N LEU A 6 -19.28 -4.75 3.72
CA LEU A 6 -18.11 -3.93 4.02
C LEU A 6 -18.38 -2.46 3.74
N SER A 7 -19.22 -2.15 2.76
CA SER A 7 -19.59 -0.78 2.44
C SER A 7 -20.43 -0.10 3.53
N LYS A 8 -20.95 -0.88 4.48
CA LYS A 8 -21.72 -0.35 5.62
C LYS A 8 -20.82 0.18 6.74
N PHE A 9 -19.53 -0.14 6.72
CA PHE A 9 -18.60 0.33 7.73
C PHE A 9 -18.16 1.76 7.44
N GLY A 10 -17.84 2.50 8.50
CA GLY A 10 -17.26 3.83 8.37
C GLY A 10 -15.90 3.79 7.69
N SER A 11 -15.41 4.95 7.26
CA SER A 11 -14.16 5.07 6.49
C SER A 11 -12.94 4.44 7.17
N GLU A 12 -12.85 4.52 8.50
CA GLU A 12 -11.76 3.92 9.26
C GLU A 12 -11.80 2.39 9.21
N LYS A 13 -12.99 1.81 9.41
CA LYS A 13 -13.19 0.36 9.29
C LYS A 13 -12.91 -0.12 7.88
N ASN A 14 -13.29 0.67 6.86
CA ASN A 14 -12.99 0.34 5.47
C ASN A 14 -11.50 0.30 5.19
N ARG A 15 -10.71 1.21 5.79
CA ARG A 15 -9.25 1.18 5.66
C ARG A 15 -8.64 -0.08 6.26
N ILE A 16 -9.11 -0.49 7.43
CA ILE A 16 -8.64 -1.72 8.09
C ILE A 16 -8.97 -2.93 7.22
N LEU A 17 -10.19 -3.02 6.73
CA LEU A 17 -10.62 -4.12 5.86
C LEU A 17 -9.88 -4.13 4.54
N THR A 18 -9.64 -2.96 3.95
CA THR A 18 -8.86 -2.84 2.72
C THR A 18 -7.45 -3.39 2.93
N GLY A 19 -6.83 -3.08 4.05
CA GLY A 19 -5.53 -3.63 4.43
C GLY A 19 -5.53 -5.15 4.53
N TYR A 20 -6.53 -5.72 5.21
CA TYR A 20 -6.68 -7.18 5.31
C TYR A 20 -6.87 -7.85 3.96
N VAL A 21 -7.68 -7.26 3.10
CA VAL A 21 -7.91 -7.80 1.74
C VAL A 21 -6.61 -7.77 0.94
N GLY A 22 -5.86 -6.68 1.03
CA GLY A 22 -4.56 -6.58 0.36
C GLY A 22 -3.58 -7.62 0.83
N GLU A 23 -3.44 -7.83 2.14
CA GLU A 23 -2.59 -8.88 2.70
C GLU A 23 -3.03 -10.26 2.20
N LYS A 24 -4.34 -10.53 2.19
CA LYS A 24 -4.88 -11.80 1.73
C LYS A 24 -4.56 -12.06 0.26
N ILE A 25 -4.68 -11.04 -0.57
CA ILE A 25 -4.34 -11.14 -1.99
C ILE A 25 -2.86 -11.53 -2.15
N ILE A 26 -1.97 -10.88 -1.42
CA ILE A 26 -0.53 -11.17 -1.50
C ILE A 26 -0.20 -12.56 -0.93
N MET A 27 -0.83 -12.94 0.19
CA MET A 27 -0.65 -14.29 0.74
C MET A 27 -1.03 -15.36 -0.29
N ASP A 28 -2.17 -15.18 -0.96
CA ASP A 28 -2.63 -16.12 -1.97
C ASP A 28 -1.72 -16.11 -3.20
N TYR A 29 -1.30 -14.92 -3.63
CA TYR A 29 -0.44 -14.77 -4.81
C TYR A 29 0.94 -15.40 -4.59
N LEU A 30 1.55 -15.15 -3.42
CA LEU A 30 2.89 -15.66 -3.10
C LEU A 30 2.86 -17.06 -2.47
N GLY A 31 1.69 -17.56 -2.11
CA GLY A 31 1.56 -18.86 -1.46
C GLY A 31 2.16 -18.91 -0.07
N ILE A 32 1.95 -17.85 0.71
CA ILE A 32 2.48 -17.74 2.07
C ILE A 32 1.34 -17.54 3.08
N LYS A 33 1.65 -17.79 4.35
CA LYS A 33 0.72 -17.60 5.46
C LYS A 33 1.30 -16.62 6.46
N LYS A 34 0.44 -15.92 7.17
CA LYS A 34 0.85 -15.03 8.26
C LYS A 34 0.97 -15.85 9.55
N ASP A 35 2.15 -15.85 10.15
CA ASP A 35 2.42 -16.64 11.35
C ASP A 35 2.03 -15.93 12.64
N SER A 36 2.09 -14.59 12.66
CA SER A 36 1.86 -13.79 13.87
C SER A 36 1.46 -12.37 13.50
N ASP A 37 0.73 -11.71 14.42
CA ASP A 37 0.39 -10.29 14.29
C ASP A 37 1.38 -9.38 15.00
N ASP A 38 2.46 -9.92 15.56
CA ASP A 38 3.41 -9.19 16.40
C ASP A 38 4.56 -8.55 15.62
N TYR A 39 4.46 -8.48 14.30
CA TYR A 39 5.52 -7.93 13.46
C TYR A 39 5.33 -6.45 13.18
N ASP A 40 6.46 -5.72 13.07
CA ASP A 40 6.48 -4.36 12.52
C ASP A 40 6.25 -4.33 11.00
N PHE A 41 6.08 -5.48 10.41
CA PHE A 41 5.81 -5.70 8.99
C PHE A 41 4.69 -6.73 8.85
N ASP A 42 4.05 -6.77 7.69
CA ASP A 42 2.83 -7.56 7.52
C ASP A 42 3.08 -9.04 7.30
N LEU A 43 4.05 -9.39 6.46
CA LEU A 43 4.26 -10.77 6.02
C LEU A 43 5.76 -11.10 5.89
N ILE A 44 6.05 -12.41 5.89
CA ILE A 44 7.40 -12.92 5.59
C ILE A 44 7.32 -13.78 4.33
N SER A 45 8.20 -13.50 3.35
CA SER A 45 8.27 -14.28 2.13
C SER A 45 8.89 -15.66 2.39
N LYS A 46 8.78 -16.57 1.39
CA LYS A 46 9.40 -17.90 1.48
C LYS A 46 10.91 -17.84 1.67
N LYS A 47 11.55 -16.77 1.23
CA LYS A 47 12.99 -16.54 1.40
C LYS A 47 13.36 -15.80 2.69
N GLY A 48 12.38 -15.58 3.57
CA GLY A 48 12.60 -14.92 4.85
C GLY A 48 12.63 -13.40 4.78
N LYS A 49 12.21 -12.79 3.68
CA LYS A 49 12.18 -11.34 3.54
C LYS A 49 10.91 -10.76 4.18
N ARG A 50 11.08 -9.64 4.85
CA ARG A 50 10.00 -8.94 5.55
C ARG A 50 9.26 -8.06 4.54
N LEU A 51 7.95 -8.24 4.46
CA LEU A 51 7.09 -7.58 3.47
C LEU A 51 6.11 -6.65 4.18
N GLU A 52 6.02 -5.42 3.72
CA GLU A 52 5.00 -4.48 4.15
C GLU A 52 4.04 -4.26 2.99
N ILE A 53 2.77 -4.53 3.22
CA ILE A 53 1.73 -4.47 2.19
C ILE A 53 0.99 -3.14 2.34
N LYS A 54 1.00 -2.33 1.29
CA LYS A 54 0.33 -1.03 1.25
C LYS A 54 -0.83 -1.11 0.27
N THR A 55 -2.05 -1.03 0.80
CA THR A 55 -3.26 -1.16 0.01
C THR A 55 -4.10 0.11 0.12
N ILE A 56 -4.50 0.65 -1.02
CA ILE A 56 -5.35 1.84 -1.10
C ILE A 56 -6.60 1.49 -1.88
N SER A 57 -7.76 1.95 -1.39
CA SER A 57 -9.01 1.84 -2.14
C SER A 57 -9.07 2.92 -3.22
N CYS A 58 -9.72 2.63 -4.32
CA CYS A 58 -9.85 3.55 -5.44
C CYS A 58 -11.22 3.42 -6.11
N LYS A 59 -11.61 4.45 -6.86
CA LYS A 59 -12.87 4.46 -7.60
C LYS A 59 -12.73 3.82 -8.99
N PHE A 60 -11.54 3.92 -9.57
CA PHE A 60 -11.28 3.50 -10.95
C PHE A 60 -9.98 2.71 -11.00
N LYS A 61 -9.78 1.96 -12.10
CA LYS A 61 -8.53 1.28 -12.36
C LYS A 61 -7.35 2.27 -12.28
N PRO A 62 -6.29 1.95 -11.51
CA PRO A 62 -5.15 2.86 -11.38
C PRO A 62 -4.40 3.02 -12.70
N LYS A 63 -3.86 4.22 -12.91
CA LYS A 63 -3.02 4.56 -14.07
C LYS A 63 -1.56 4.61 -13.64
N ASN A 64 -0.65 4.42 -14.59
CA ASN A 64 0.79 4.38 -14.31
C ASN A 64 1.35 5.70 -13.76
N ASP A 65 0.70 6.82 -14.03
CA ASP A 65 1.11 8.13 -13.52
C ASP A 65 0.56 8.44 -12.11
N TYR A 66 -0.25 7.54 -11.55
CA TYR A 66 -0.67 7.65 -10.16
C TYR A 66 0.51 7.35 -9.23
N PHE A 67 0.40 7.78 -8.00
CA PHE A 67 1.47 7.66 -7.02
C PHE A 67 1.19 6.61 -5.98
N CYS A 68 2.26 5.92 -5.56
CA CYS A 68 2.30 5.16 -4.32
C CYS A 68 2.71 6.09 -3.20
N THR A 69 2.10 5.97 -2.03
CA THR A 69 2.38 6.84 -0.89
C THR A 69 2.68 6.01 0.36
N VAL A 70 3.65 6.48 1.13
CA VAL A 70 3.93 5.97 2.46
C VAL A 70 3.91 7.17 3.40
N ASN A 71 2.99 7.17 4.34
CA ASN A 71 2.85 8.26 5.29
C ASN A 71 4.08 8.33 6.20
N SER A 72 4.50 9.56 6.52
CA SER A 72 5.60 9.82 7.43
C SER A 72 5.07 10.52 8.68
N HIS A 73 5.45 10.01 9.84
CA HIS A 73 5.12 10.64 11.11
C HIS A 73 6.19 11.66 11.54
N ASP A 74 7.25 11.76 10.78
CA ASP A 74 8.35 12.63 11.11
C ASP A 74 8.41 13.76 10.07
N LEU A 75 8.79 14.95 10.54
CA LEU A 75 8.83 16.16 9.73
C LEU A 75 9.92 16.12 8.66
N ASN A 76 10.88 15.22 8.78
CA ASN A 76 11.99 15.06 7.86
C ASN A 76 11.71 14.04 6.75
N GLY A 77 10.52 13.45 6.76
CA GLY A 77 10.14 12.46 5.76
C GLY A 77 10.79 11.10 5.92
N VAL A 78 11.51 10.87 7.00
CA VAL A 78 12.14 9.60 7.26
C VAL A 78 11.18 8.72 8.03
N HIS A 79 10.72 7.64 7.40
CA HIS A 79 9.92 6.63 8.06
C HIS A 79 10.74 5.35 8.09
N LYS A 80 11.23 4.99 9.28
CA LYS A 80 11.91 3.71 9.45
C LYS A 80 10.87 2.65 9.75
N GLN A 81 10.66 1.78 8.79
CA GLN A 81 9.83 0.60 8.95
C GLN A 81 10.74 -0.62 8.87
N ASP A 82 10.56 -1.56 9.78
CA ASP A 82 11.39 -2.74 9.84
C ASP A 82 10.94 -3.78 8.80
N ALA A 83 11.04 -3.40 7.53
CA ALA A 83 10.66 -4.23 6.40
C ALA A 83 11.71 -4.14 5.30
N ASP A 84 11.80 -5.21 4.50
CA ASP A 84 12.73 -5.26 3.38
C ASP A 84 12.09 -4.72 2.11
N TYR A 85 10.81 -5.00 1.90
CA TYR A 85 10.08 -4.64 0.69
C TYR A 85 8.74 -4.02 1.00
N TYR A 86 8.34 -3.07 0.17
CA TYR A 86 6.96 -2.64 0.02
C TYR A 86 6.32 -3.33 -1.17
N ILE A 87 5.08 -3.78 -1.00
CA ILE A 87 4.24 -4.26 -2.08
C ILE A 87 2.99 -3.39 -2.09
N PHE A 88 2.71 -2.76 -3.21
CA PHE A 88 1.60 -1.82 -3.34
C PHE A 88 0.45 -2.43 -4.12
N LEU A 89 -0.77 -2.22 -3.60
CA LEU A 89 -2.01 -2.67 -4.23
C LEU A 89 -3.02 -1.54 -4.26
N ARG A 90 -3.91 -1.61 -5.23
CA ARG A 90 -5.15 -0.82 -5.22
C ARG A 90 -6.33 -1.75 -5.37
N ILE A 91 -7.41 -1.43 -4.66
CA ILE A 91 -8.64 -2.23 -4.66
C ILE A 91 -9.79 -1.26 -4.88
N LEU A 92 -10.73 -1.63 -5.77
CA LEU A 92 -11.93 -0.82 -5.98
C LEU A 92 -12.74 -0.70 -4.68
N ASN A 93 -13.39 0.44 -4.49
CA ASN A 93 -14.17 0.71 -3.29
C ASN A 93 -15.27 -0.33 -3.03
N ASN A 94 -15.78 -0.97 -4.10
CA ASN A 94 -16.77 -2.04 -3.99
C ASN A 94 -16.15 -3.43 -3.86
N TYR A 95 -14.83 -3.52 -3.81
CA TYR A 95 -14.06 -4.77 -3.68
C TYR A 95 -14.27 -5.77 -4.82
N SER A 96 -14.76 -5.31 -5.98
CA SER A 96 -14.98 -6.18 -7.14
C SER A 96 -13.70 -6.50 -7.90
N SER A 97 -12.69 -5.67 -7.80
CA SER A 97 -11.41 -5.84 -8.49
C SER A 97 -10.29 -5.20 -7.70
N GLY A 98 -9.09 -5.73 -7.88
CA GLY A 98 -7.89 -5.19 -7.28
C GLY A 98 -6.69 -5.41 -8.20
N TRP A 99 -5.62 -4.66 -7.96
CA TRP A 99 -4.40 -4.71 -8.76
C TRP A 99 -3.20 -4.74 -7.84
N ILE A 100 -2.31 -5.70 -8.09
CA ILE A 100 -0.98 -5.70 -7.49
C ILE A 100 -0.13 -4.79 -8.38
N LEU A 101 0.22 -3.62 -7.86
CA LEU A 101 0.91 -2.60 -8.66
C LEU A 101 2.38 -2.91 -8.87
N GLY A 102 2.99 -3.59 -7.89
CA GLY A 102 4.39 -3.96 -7.96
C GLY A 102 5.06 -3.90 -6.59
N TRP A 103 6.37 -4.04 -6.60
CA TRP A 103 7.18 -4.07 -5.39
C TRP A 103 8.42 -3.19 -5.55
N ILE A 104 8.99 -2.80 -4.41
CA ILE A 104 10.24 -2.04 -4.35
C ILE A 104 10.87 -2.28 -2.97
N THR A 105 12.19 -2.23 -2.88
CA THR A 105 12.81 -2.27 -1.55
C THR A 105 12.47 -0.99 -0.79
N CYS A 106 12.37 -1.08 0.54
CA CYS A 106 12.10 0.10 1.35
C CYS A 106 13.17 1.17 1.16
N ASP A 107 14.44 0.76 1.08
CA ASP A 107 15.54 1.69 0.85
C ASP A 107 15.41 2.43 -0.48
N GLU A 108 15.11 1.73 -1.56
CA GLU A 108 14.93 2.35 -2.87
C GLU A 108 13.72 3.27 -2.90
N PHE A 109 12.64 2.89 -2.23
CA PHE A 109 11.44 3.72 -2.17
C PHE A 109 11.76 5.11 -1.62
N PHE A 110 12.46 5.18 -0.49
CA PHE A 110 12.81 6.46 0.11
C PHE A 110 13.92 7.19 -0.63
N LYS A 111 14.80 6.47 -1.31
CA LYS A 111 15.85 7.08 -2.14
C LYS A 111 15.30 7.73 -3.40
N LYS A 112 14.35 7.09 -4.06
CA LYS A 112 13.78 7.56 -5.33
C LYS A 112 12.54 8.42 -5.14
N GLY A 113 11.83 8.24 -4.03
CA GLY A 113 10.59 8.94 -3.75
C GLY A 113 10.80 10.40 -3.40
N LYS A 114 9.70 11.15 -3.46
CA LYS A 114 9.68 12.58 -3.15
C LYS A 114 8.87 12.78 -1.88
N PHE A 115 9.44 13.48 -0.91
CA PHE A 115 8.71 13.88 0.29
C PHE A 115 7.75 15.02 -0.05
N VAL A 116 6.51 14.92 0.42
CA VAL A 116 5.48 15.93 0.23
C VAL A 116 4.79 16.23 1.56
N ASN A 117 4.44 17.49 1.75
CA ASN A 117 3.76 17.94 2.95
C ASN A 117 2.27 17.68 2.87
N LYS A 118 1.66 17.52 4.05
CA LYS A 118 0.22 17.47 4.19
C LYS A 118 -0.39 18.69 3.49
N GLY A 119 -1.45 18.46 2.73
CA GLY A 119 -2.15 19.51 2.00
C GLY A 119 -1.69 19.72 0.58
N THR A 120 -0.64 19.03 0.15
CA THR A 120 -0.19 19.11 -1.25
C THR A 120 -1.29 18.56 -2.17
N ASP A 121 -1.61 19.33 -3.20
CA ASP A 121 -2.66 19.02 -4.16
C ASP A 121 -2.04 18.56 -5.48
N PHE A 122 -2.43 17.37 -5.95
CA PHE A 122 -1.98 16.80 -7.22
C PHE A 122 -3.11 16.77 -8.25
N GLY A 123 -4.20 17.50 -8.02
CA GLY A 123 -5.34 17.52 -8.90
C GLY A 123 -6.65 17.25 -8.17
N PRO A 124 -7.77 17.18 -8.89
CA PRO A 124 -9.09 17.16 -8.27
C PRO A 124 -9.38 15.97 -7.35
N PHE A 125 -8.63 14.88 -7.48
CA PHE A 125 -8.85 13.67 -6.68
C PHE A 125 -7.61 13.20 -5.92
N SER A 126 -6.55 14.00 -5.91
CA SER A 126 -5.25 13.62 -5.35
C SER A 126 -4.79 14.64 -4.32
N PHE A 127 -5.24 14.46 -3.09
CA PHE A 127 -4.94 15.35 -1.98
C PHE A 127 -4.16 14.58 -0.91
N ILE A 128 -3.02 15.12 -0.48
CA ILE A 128 -2.18 14.51 0.55
C ILE A 128 -2.71 14.84 1.93
N LYS A 129 -3.18 13.83 2.66
CA LYS A 129 -3.80 13.98 3.98
C LYS A 129 -2.81 13.98 5.13
N ALA A 130 -1.58 13.54 4.89
CA ALA A 130 -0.49 13.51 5.88
C ALA A 130 0.82 13.69 5.14
N ASN A 131 1.86 14.11 5.87
CA ASN A 131 3.20 14.12 5.29
C ASN A 131 3.55 12.72 4.79
N ALA A 132 4.09 12.63 3.61
CA ALA A 132 4.32 11.34 2.96
C ALA A 132 5.48 11.40 1.97
N THR A 133 6.05 10.24 1.70
CA THR A 133 6.92 10.04 0.54
C THR A 133 6.09 9.41 -0.56
N ILE A 134 6.21 9.92 -1.78
CA ILE A 134 5.47 9.46 -2.95
C ILE A 134 6.39 8.98 -4.04
N LEU A 135 5.91 8.02 -4.84
CA LEU A 135 6.65 7.46 -5.97
C LEU A 135 5.64 7.06 -7.04
N PRO A 136 5.88 7.37 -8.33
CA PRO A 136 4.95 6.93 -9.38
C PRO A 136 4.84 5.40 -9.45
N ILE A 137 3.65 4.91 -9.73
CA ILE A 137 3.41 3.47 -9.90
C ILE A 137 4.36 2.89 -10.96
N SER A 138 4.62 3.65 -12.02
CA SER A 138 5.53 3.23 -13.11
C SER A 138 6.95 2.95 -12.64
N SER A 139 7.33 3.42 -11.46
CA SER A 139 8.67 3.18 -10.90
C SER A 139 8.78 1.88 -10.11
N LEU A 140 7.67 1.17 -9.91
CA LEU A 140 7.68 -0.11 -9.19
C LEU A 140 8.18 -1.24 -10.08
N ASN A 141 8.81 -2.22 -9.43
CA ASN A 141 9.19 -3.47 -10.11
C ASN A 141 7.96 -4.35 -10.26
N GLN A 142 7.85 -5.04 -11.37
CA GLN A 142 6.73 -5.94 -11.62
C GLN A 142 7.07 -7.37 -11.19
N PHE A 143 6.07 -8.08 -10.73
CA PHE A 143 6.20 -9.53 -10.49
C PHE A 143 6.26 -10.25 -11.82
N THR A 144 7.15 -11.21 -11.93
CA THR A 144 7.33 -12.02 -13.12
C THR A 144 6.86 -13.46 -12.91
#